data_415a1ced00066eabba63c34bcc2eed94
#
_entry.id   415a1ced00066eabba63c34bcc2eed94
#
_cell.length_a   1.000
_cell.length_b   1.000
_cell.length_c   1.000
_cell.angle_alpha   90.00
_cell.angle_beta   90.00
_cell.angle_gamma   90.00
#
_symmetry.space_group_name_H-M   'P 1'
#
loop_
_entity.id
_entity.type
_entity.pdbx_description
1 polymer ?
#
loop_
_entity_poly.entity_id
_entity_poly.type
_entity_poly.pdbx_seq_one_letter_code
_entity_poly.pdbx_strand_id
1 'polypeptide(L)'
;MAEIERARQLRKKETWAEKLVWSWLRARRFTGYKFRRQHPIGIYYLDFFCEEAELNVELDGSQHGFPDRRKHDLEREKFLQSRGIKTLRFWNSHSRRNAQSTRDTIFNELQARAPHSLPEYTRPMKLVEKS
;
A
#
# COMPACT_ATOMS: atom_id res chain seq x y z
N MET A 1 5.89 -13.90 17.66
CA MET A 1 7.24 -14.19 17.14
C MET A 1 7.21 -14.79 15.76
N ALA A 2 6.33 -15.76 15.51
CA ALA A 2 6.21 -16.36 14.18
C ALA A 2 5.81 -15.33 13.12
N GLU A 3 4.99 -14.37 13.49
CA GLU A 3 4.54 -13.33 12.56
C GLU A 3 5.68 -12.40 12.14
N ILE A 4 6.56 -12.08 13.07
CA ILE A 4 7.72 -11.24 12.78
C ILE A 4 8.66 -11.95 11.83
N GLU A 5 8.88 -13.24 12.08
CA GLU A 5 9.74 -14.05 11.23
C GLU A 5 9.18 -14.17 9.82
N ARG A 6 7.89 -14.41 9.71
CA ARG A 6 7.22 -14.50 8.41
C ARG A 6 7.32 -13.21 7.65
N ALA A 7 7.11 -12.07 8.33
CA ALA A 7 7.21 -10.77 7.71
C ALA A 7 8.62 -10.50 7.18
N ARG A 8 9.65 -10.92 7.92
CA ARG A 8 11.03 -10.78 7.46
C ARG A 8 11.28 -11.58 6.20
N GLN A 9 10.77 -12.80 6.14
CA GLN A 9 10.93 -13.65 4.97
C GLN A 9 10.25 -13.01 3.75
N LEU A 10 9.07 -12.45 3.94
CA LEU A 10 8.35 -11.79 2.85
C LEU A 10 9.10 -10.58 2.34
N ARG A 11 9.70 -9.78 3.24
CA ARG A 11 10.48 -8.61 2.83
C ARG A 11 11.70 -8.99 2.00
N LYS A 12 12.30 -10.13 2.29
CA LYS A 12 13.46 -10.60 1.52
C LYS A 12 13.09 -10.97 0.10
N LYS A 13 11.81 -11.23 -0.15
CA LYS A 13 11.32 -11.61 -1.48
C LYS A 13 10.61 -10.47 -2.20
N GLU A 14 10.81 -9.24 -1.74
CA GLU A 14 10.17 -8.10 -2.35
C GLU A 14 10.56 -7.92 -3.81
N THR A 15 9.57 -7.56 -4.62
CA THR A 15 9.79 -7.24 -6.02
C THR A 15 10.36 -5.83 -6.17
N TRP A 16 10.82 -5.51 -7.38
CA TRP A 16 11.30 -4.16 -7.65
C TRP A 16 10.18 -3.11 -7.45
N ALA A 17 8.95 -3.48 -7.78
CA ALA A 17 7.83 -2.56 -7.63
C ALA A 17 7.54 -2.29 -6.16
N GLU A 18 7.60 -3.32 -5.34
CA GLU A 18 7.40 -3.16 -3.91
C GLU A 18 8.49 -2.29 -3.29
N LYS A 19 9.73 -2.47 -3.72
CA LYS A 19 10.83 -1.63 -3.25
C LYS A 19 10.64 -0.18 -3.66
N LEU A 20 10.18 0.04 -4.88
CA LEU A 20 9.92 1.39 -5.36
C LEU A 20 8.85 2.08 -4.53
N VAL A 21 7.71 1.43 -4.35
CA VAL A 21 6.60 2.01 -3.59
C VAL A 21 7.00 2.22 -2.13
N TRP A 22 7.72 1.27 -1.54
CA TRP A 22 8.19 1.44 -0.18
C TRP A 22 9.11 2.66 -0.03
N SER A 23 9.89 2.96 -1.05
CA SER A 23 10.74 4.15 -1.01
C SER A 23 9.93 5.45 -0.90
N TRP A 24 8.70 5.44 -1.41
CA TRP A 24 7.81 6.61 -1.27
C TRP A 24 7.19 6.68 0.12
N LEU A 25 6.83 5.53 0.68
CA LEU A 25 5.98 5.47 1.88
C LEU A 25 6.74 5.42 3.20
N ARG A 26 7.98 4.96 3.17
CA ARG A 26 8.74 4.70 4.38
C ARG A 26 9.07 5.99 5.15
N ALA A 27 9.27 5.83 6.46
CA ALA A 27 9.74 6.91 7.32
C ALA A 27 8.85 8.16 7.28
N ARG A 28 7.55 7.95 7.11
CA ARG A 28 6.55 9.03 7.05
C ARG A 28 6.82 10.03 5.93
N ARG A 29 7.52 9.61 4.89
CA ARG A 29 7.84 10.50 3.76
C ARG A 29 6.61 10.93 2.99
N PHE A 30 5.57 10.11 3.03
CA PHE A 30 4.36 10.39 2.27
C PHE A 30 3.42 11.26 3.11
N THR A 31 3.71 12.56 3.17
CA THR A 31 2.96 13.58 3.87
C THR A 31 2.70 13.25 5.34
N GLY A 32 3.64 12.57 5.97
CA GLY A 32 3.56 12.28 7.39
C GLY A 32 2.81 11.02 7.76
N TYR A 33 2.20 10.35 6.80
CA TYR A 33 1.48 9.11 7.08
C TYR A 33 2.46 7.98 7.37
N LYS A 34 2.14 7.19 8.37
CA LYS A 34 2.97 6.05 8.74
C LYS A 34 2.46 4.79 8.04
N PHE A 35 3.33 4.18 7.26
CA PHE A 35 3.04 2.90 6.62
C PHE A 35 3.93 1.80 7.19
N ARG A 36 3.37 0.61 7.27
CA ARG A 36 4.10 -0.60 7.62
C ARG A 36 4.01 -1.55 6.46
N ARG A 37 5.11 -2.22 6.16
CA ARG A 37 5.10 -3.22 5.09
C ARG A 37 4.98 -4.62 5.67
N GLN A 38 4.34 -5.49 4.89
CA GLN A 38 4.10 -6.88 5.29
C GLN A 38 3.48 -6.96 6.68
N HIS A 39 2.43 -6.17 6.87
CA HIS A 39 1.74 -6.06 8.14
C HIS A 39 0.77 -7.23 8.33
N PRO A 40 0.91 -8.01 9.41
CA PRO A 40 -0.02 -9.12 9.66
C PRO A 40 -1.36 -8.62 10.18
N ILE A 41 -2.43 -9.19 9.64
CA ILE A 41 -3.77 -8.96 10.15
C ILE A 41 -4.58 -10.23 9.96
N GLY A 42 -5.05 -10.81 11.08
CA GLY A 42 -5.64 -12.14 11.03
C GLY A 42 -4.64 -13.14 10.48
N ILE A 43 -5.06 -13.87 9.46
CA ILE A 43 -4.18 -14.84 8.81
C ILE A 43 -3.47 -14.25 7.58
N TYR A 44 -3.68 -12.96 7.32
CA TYR A 44 -3.18 -12.32 6.12
C TYR A 44 -2.03 -11.39 6.40
N TYR A 45 -1.28 -11.05 5.33
CA TYR A 45 -0.24 -10.04 5.39
C TYR A 45 -0.58 -8.98 4.34
N LEU A 46 -0.52 -7.72 4.77
CA LEU A 46 -0.81 -6.59 3.89
C LEU A 46 0.51 -6.00 3.39
N ASP A 47 0.58 -5.69 2.10
CA ASP A 47 1.83 -5.19 1.53
C ASP A 47 2.28 -3.90 2.18
N PHE A 48 1.43 -2.88 2.16
CA PHE A 48 1.73 -1.58 2.75
C PHE A 48 0.47 -1.07 3.45
N PHE A 49 0.53 -1.03 4.76
CA PHE A 49 -0.66 -0.69 5.55
C PHE A 49 -0.46 0.59 6.34
N CYS A 50 -1.42 1.50 6.21
CA CYS A 50 -1.51 2.70 7.03
C CYS A 50 -2.66 2.52 8.01
N GLU A 51 -2.33 2.32 9.26
CA GLU A 51 -3.33 2.05 10.29
C GLU A 51 -4.26 3.24 10.51
N GLU A 52 -3.70 4.43 10.52
CA GLU A 52 -4.45 5.66 10.74
C GLU A 52 -5.59 5.82 9.74
N ALA A 53 -5.32 5.54 8.48
CA ALA A 53 -6.31 5.68 7.41
C ALA A 53 -7.03 4.37 7.11
N GLU A 54 -6.63 3.29 7.76
CA GLU A 54 -7.14 1.95 7.48
C GLU A 54 -7.07 1.66 5.99
N LEU A 55 -5.91 1.96 5.42
CA LEU A 55 -5.68 1.84 3.99
C LEU A 55 -4.54 0.87 3.73
N ASN A 56 -4.81 -0.09 2.84
CA ASN A 56 -3.83 -1.05 2.39
C ASN A 56 -3.52 -0.77 0.92
N VAL A 57 -2.24 -0.66 0.59
CA VAL A 57 -1.79 -0.50 -0.80
C VAL A 57 -1.10 -1.78 -1.21
N GLU A 58 -1.55 -2.36 -2.31
CA GLU A 58 -0.98 -3.62 -2.79
C GLU A 58 -0.53 -3.51 -4.23
N LEU A 59 0.53 -4.25 -4.53
CA LEU A 59 1.06 -4.31 -5.87
C LEU A 59 0.86 -5.72 -6.40
N ASP A 60 0.46 -5.80 -7.65
CA ASP A 60 0.09 -7.05 -8.26
C ASP A 60 0.95 -7.31 -9.49
N GLY A 61 1.44 -8.53 -9.58
CA GLY A 61 2.14 -8.98 -10.78
C GLY A 61 1.12 -9.42 -11.82
N SER A 62 1.56 -10.29 -12.72
CA SER A 62 0.72 -10.73 -13.82
C SER A 62 0.03 -12.07 -13.55
N GLN A 63 0.07 -12.54 -12.33
CA GLN A 63 -0.40 -13.88 -11.99
C GLN A 63 -1.88 -13.89 -11.65
N HIS A 64 -2.71 -13.94 -12.65
CA HIS A 64 -4.15 -13.94 -12.44
C HIS A 64 -4.81 -15.09 -13.15
N GLY A 65 -6.00 -15.43 -12.72
CA GLY A 65 -6.83 -16.33 -13.45
C GLY A 65 -6.94 -17.72 -12.90
N PHE A 66 -6.24 -18.04 -11.84
CA PHE A 66 -6.43 -19.34 -11.22
C PHE A 66 -7.67 -19.28 -10.32
N PRO A 67 -8.66 -20.14 -10.54
CA PRO A 67 -9.91 -20.07 -9.78
C PRO A 67 -9.75 -20.11 -8.27
N ASP A 68 -8.86 -20.96 -7.78
CA ASP A 68 -8.62 -21.06 -6.34
C ASP A 68 -8.10 -19.76 -5.78
N ARG A 69 -7.23 -19.09 -6.52
CA ARG A 69 -6.65 -17.83 -6.08
C ARG A 69 -7.71 -16.75 -6.01
N ARG A 70 -8.63 -16.73 -6.96
CA ARG A 70 -9.72 -15.75 -6.95
C ARG A 70 -10.63 -15.94 -5.73
N LYS A 71 -10.89 -17.18 -5.37
CA LYS A 71 -11.72 -17.46 -4.19
C LYS A 71 -11.04 -16.95 -2.92
N HIS A 72 -9.75 -17.23 -2.78
CA HIS A 72 -8.99 -16.74 -1.64
C HIS A 72 -8.94 -15.22 -1.60
N ASP A 73 -8.80 -14.59 -2.76
CA ASP A 73 -8.77 -13.14 -2.86
C ASP A 73 -10.10 -12.53 -2.41
N LEU A 74 -11.21 -13.14 -2.79
CA LEU A 74 -12.53 -12.67 -2.38
C LEU A 74 -12.73 -12.80 -0.86
N GLU A 75 -12.31 -13.92 -0.29
CA GLU A 75 -12.42 -14.13 1.15
C GLU A 75 -11.57 -13.12 1.90
N ARG A 76 -10.35 -12.88 1.42
CA ARG A 76 -9.44 -11.90 2.00
C ARG A 76 -10.04 -10.51 1.94
N GLU A 77 -10.59 -10.14 0.79
CA GLU A 77 -11.18 -8.83 0.62
C GLU A 77 -12.38 -8.61 1.55
N LYS A 78 -13.23 -9.63 1.69
CA LYS A 78 -14.37 -9.56 2.61
C LYS A 78 -13.89 -9.39 4.05
N PHE A 79 -12.84 -10.12 4.42
CA PHE A 79 -12.28 -10.00 5.76
C PHE A 79 -11.78 -8.59 6.01
N LEU A 80 -11.03 -8.05 5.06
CA LEU A 80 -10.49 -6.70 5.21
C LEU A 80 -11.59 -5.65 5.27
N GLN A 81 -12.61 -5.79 4.43
CA GLN A 81 -13.75 -4.89 4.46
C GLN A 81 -14.48 -4.93 5.80
N SER A 82 -14.59 -6.12 6.38
CA SER A 82 -15.24 -6.26 7.68
C SER A 82 -14.47 -5.54 8.79
N ARG A 83 -13.18 -5.28 8.55
CA ARG A 83 -12.33 -4.56 9.48
C ARG A 83 -12.21 -3.06 9.13
N GLY A 84 -12.97 -2.61 8.14
CA GLY A 84 -12.94 -1.22 7.73
C GLY A 84 -11.73 -0.85 6.90
N ILE A 85 -11.02 -1.82 6.39
CA ILE A 85 -9.79 -1.59 5.63
C ILE A 85 -10.10 -1.56 4.14
N LYS A 86 -9.69 -0.48 3.49
CA LYS A 86 -9.79 -0.35 2.04
C LYS A 86 -8.48 -0.74 1.41
N THR A 87 -8.55 -1.45 0.28
CA THR A 87 -7.36 -1.83 -0.47
C THR A 87 -7.32 -1.08 -1.79
N LEU A 88 -6.19 -0.44 -2.06
CA LEU A 88 -5.86 0.10 -3.37
C LEU A 88 -4.89 -0.86 -4.01
N ARG A 89 -5.21 -1.34 -5.20
CA ARG A 89 -4.37 -2.32 -5.86
C ARG A 89 -3.88 -1.77 -7.18
N PHE A 90 -2.57 -1.86 -7.40
CA PHE A 90 -1.95 -1.38 -8.63
C PHE A 90 -1.12 -2.48 -9.27
N TRP A 91 -1.06 -2.45 -10.59
CA TRP A 91 -0.13 -3.32 -11.30
C TRP A 91 1.31 -2.88 -11.02
N ASN A 92 2.23 -3.84 -10.97
CA ASN A 92 3.64 -3.51 -10.78
C ASN A 92 4.12 -2.50 -11.83
N SER A 93 3.75 -2.72 -13.09
CA SER A 93 4.15 -1.82 -14.18
C SER A 93 3.59 -0.42 -13.99
N HIS A 94 2.41 -0.30 -13.41
CA HIS A 94 1.77 1.00 -13.18
C HIS A 94 2.59 1.86 -12.22
N SER A 95 3.20 1.24 -11.22
CA SER A 95 3.98 1.97 -10.23
C SER A 95 5.17 2.69 -10.84
N ARG A 96 5.69 2.19 -11.96
CA ARG A 96 6.80 2.82 -12.65
C ARG A 96 6.33 3.76 -13.76
N ARG A 97 5.46 3.27 -14.64
CA ARG A 97 5.01 4.05 -15.79
C ARG A 97 4.11 5.20 -15.41
N ASN A 98 3.31 5.00 -14.37
CA ASN A 98 2.35 6.00 -13.92
C ASN A 98 2.59 6.33 -12.45
N ALA A 99 3.84 6.57 -12.10
CA ALA A 99 4.23 6.79 -10.69
C ALA A 99 3.48 7.97 -10.08
N GLN A 100 3.36 9.07 -10.82
CA GLN A 100 2.66 10.24 -10.30
C GLN A 100 1.19 9.94 -10.06
N SER A 101 0.54 9.29 -11.02
CA SER A 101 -0.86 8.91 -10.89
C SER A 101 -1.06 7.96 -9.70
N THR A 102 -0.14 7.02 -9.52
CA THR A 102 -0.20 6.09 -8.39
C THR A 102 -0.10 6.84 -7.07
N ARG A 103 0.86 7.75 -6.95
CA ARG A 103 1.02 8.54 -5.73
C ARG A 103 -0.18 9.43 -5.47
N ASP A 104 -0.73 10.05 -6.53
CA ASP A 104 -1.91 10.90 -6.38
C ASP A 104 -3.11 10.10 -5.85
N THR A 105 -3.31 8.91 -6.38
CA THR A 105 -4.42 8.06 -5.95
C THR A 105 -4.27 7.70 -4.47
N ILE A 106 -3.06 7.34 -4.07
CA ILE A 106 -2.80 7.01 -2.66
C ILE A 106 -3.03 8.24 -1.77
N PHE A 107 -2.49 9.38 -2.17
CA PHE A 107 -2.63 10.62 -1.42
C PHE A 107 -4.10 11.02 -1.25
N ASN A 108 -4.86 10.98 -2.34
CA ASN A 108 -6.26 11.37 -2.29
C ASN A 108 -7.06 10.45 -1.36
N GLU A 109 -6.77 9.17 -1.38
CA GLU A 109 -7.46 8.24 -0.50
C GLU A 109 -7.08 8.47 0.96
N LEU A 110 -5.80 8.72 1.23
CA LEU A 110 -5.33 9.00 2.59
C LEU A 110 -6.02 10.25 3.13
N GLN A 111 -6.09 11.30 2.33
CA GLN A 111 -6.72 12.55 2.77
C GLN A 111 -8.23 12.38 2.96
N ALA A 112 -8.86 11.55 2.17
CA ALA A 112 -10.28 11.30 2.32
C ALA A 112 -10.59 10.53 3.59
N ARG A 113 -9.70 9.60 3.97
CA ARG A 113 -9.95 8.72 5.11
C ARG A 113 -9.37 9.26 6.42
N ALA A 114 -8.26 9.95 6.38
CA ALA A 114 -7.58 10.45 7.58
C ALA A 114 -6.84 11.74 7.23
N PRO A 115 -7.55 12.84 7.04
CA PRO A 115 -6.92 14.07 6.58
C PRO A 115 -5.89 14.60 7.58
N HIS A 116 -4.74 15.02 7.05
CA HIS A 116 -3.68 15.67 7.82
C HIS A 116 -3.68 17.16 7.55
N SER A 117 -3.53 17.94 8.60
CA SER A 117 -3.38 19.40 8.48
C SER A 117 -1.90 19.71 8.32
N LEU A 118 -1.37 19.50 7.14
CA LEU A 118 0.05 19.71 6.88
C LEU A 118 0.30 21.06 6.21
N PRO A 119 1.44 21.70 6.52
CA PRO A 119 1.82 22.91 5.83
C PRO A 119 1.93 22.65 4.32
N GLU A 120 1.67 23.71 3.57
CA GLU A 120 1.66 23.63 2.12
C GLU A 120 2.97 23.08 1.55
N TYR A 121 4.08 23.51 2.10
CA TYR A 121 5.38 23.12 1.60
C TYR A 121 5.71 21.64 1.80
N THR A 122 4.97 20.96 2.66
CA THR A 122 5.22 19.55 2.90
C THR A 122 4.44 18.63 1.97
N ARG A 123 3.67 19.21 1.06
CA ARG A 123 2.89 18.41 0.11
C ARG A 123 3.78 18.00 -1.05
N PRO A 124 4.25 16.75 -1.06
CA PRO A 124 5.21 16.33 -2.09
C PRO A 124 4.63 16.34 -3.49
N MET A 125 3.35 16.15 -3.61
CA MET A 125 2.70 16.14 -4.93
C MET A 125 2.88 17.44 -5.67
N LYS A 126 2.77 18.55 -4.98
CA LYS A 126 2.94 19.86 -5.59
C LYS A 126 4.34 20.06 -6.12
N LEU A 127 5.32 19.56 -5.39
CA LEU A 127 6.72 19.70 -5.80
C LEU A 127 7.01 18.85 -7.01
N VAL A 128 6.47 17.65 -7.06
CA VAL A 128 6.70 16.74 -8.17
C VAL A 128 6.05 17.24 -9.43
N GLU A 129 4.86 17.78 -9.32
CA GLU A 129 4.10 18.25 -10.47
C GLU A 129 4.79 19.38 -11.22
N LYS A 130 5.60 20.16 -10.54
CA LYS A 130 6.27 21.29 -11.15
C LYS A 130 7.55 20.93 -11.87
N SER A 131 8.01 19.76 -11.63
CA SER A 131 9.21 19.27 -12.31
C SER A 131 8.83 18.45 -13.55
#